data_16781db11993aade542410d0c70d9176
#
_entry.id   16781db11993aade542410d0c70d9176
#
_cell.length_a   1.000
_cell.length_b   1.000
_cell.length_c   1.000
_cell.angle_alpha   90.00
_cell.angle_beta   90.00
_cell.angle_gamma   90.00
#
_symmetry.space_group_name_H-M   'P 1'
#
loop_
_entity.id
_entity.type
_entity.pdbx_description
1 polymer ?
#
loop_
_entity_poly.entity_id
_entity_poly.type
_entity_poly.pdbx_seq_one_letter_code
_entity_poly.pdbx_strand_id
1 'polypeptide(L)'
;IVQNTSGPKEANDFWSRAELNLLMALIHYVVNLRDADGNLLPIEQRGLGDVYRMIATESIEEINRKLEALPPEHPAKYPHGLFLKAKENLWGNIVIGLGNRLAVFQSRLVDKITRNHDVDLLLPGKRPCVYFVIISAQDSAYRFLSSLFFSLALPQLSNFARLQCAGGRLPVLTNFCLDEYCNIGYLDGVADSLNSIRGFNMSAQIVVQSLSQWQEKYPGKEWENQLATFDQTLYMGCNDLTSAKYISEKCGKVTISVLNNQMPMMPLFSPVYSSTRPYSQTRSNTQRDLMNPDEVLRLENRKCLVLFKGHKPALLYKMTPEELPDYA
;
A
#
# COMPACT_ATOMS: atom_id res chain seq x y z
N ILE A 1 -9.11 -10.43 -2.32
CA ILE A 1 -9.89 -10.46 -1.07
C ILE A 1 -9.09 -11.17 0.02
N VAL A 2 -8.90 -12.49 -0.07
CA VAL A 2 -8.24 -13.28 0.98
C VAL A 2 -6.87 -12.70 1.32
N GLN A 3 -6.02 -12.43 0.34
CA GLN A 3 -4.69 -11.85 0.53
C GLN A 3 -4.72 -10.46 1.18
N ASN A 4 -5.63 -9.59 0.74
CA ASN A 4 -5.75 -8.24 1.30
C ASN A 4 -6.28 -8.21 2.75
N THR A 5 -6.97 -9.26 3.18
CA THR A 5 -7.52 -9.39 4.55
C THR A 5 -6.62 -10.19 5.49
N SER A 6 -5.73 -11.05 4.97
CA SER A 6 -4.79 -11.86 5.77
C SER A 6 -3.53 -11.11 6.15
N GLY A 7 -3.14 -10.09 5.38
CA GLY A 7 -1.80 -9.52 5.46
C GLY A 7 -0.71 -10.48 4.96
N PRO A 8 0.55 -10.01 4.86
CA PRO A 8 1.62 -10.72 4.16
C PRO A 8 2.09 -12.02 4.83
N LYS A 9 1.89 -12.18 6.14
CA LYS A 9 2.36 -13.36 6.88
C LYS A 9 1.43 -14.57 6.74
N GLU A 10 0.14 -14.36 6.56
CA GLU A 10 -0.88 -15.40 6.56
C GLU A 10 -1.38 -15.78 5.16
N ALA A 11 -1.02 -14.97 4.14
CA ALA A 11 -1.54 -15.14 2.79
C ALA A 11 -1.21 -16.50 2.14
N ASN A 12 -0.18 -17.20 2.59
CA ASN A 12 0.30 -18.47 2.01
C ASN A 12 0.10 -19.69 2.91
N ASP A 13 -0.62 -19.58 4.02
CA ASP A 13 -0.91 -20.71 4.89
C ASP A 13 -1.99 -21.63 4.29
N PHE A 14 -2.18 -22.78 4.92
CA PHE A 14 -3.20 -23.76 4.52
C PHE A 14 -4.61 -23.15 4.55
N TRP A 15 -4.92 -22.39 5.60
CA TRP A 15 -6.26 -21.83 5.82
C TRP A 15 -6.62 -20.82 4.74
N SER A 16 -5.74 -19.85 4.48
CA SER A 16 -5.96 -18.83 3.44
C SER A 16 -6.10 -19.45 2.04
N ARG A 17 -5.36 -20.52 1.74
CA ARG A 17 -5.52 -21.24 0.46
C ARG A 17 -6.83 -21.99 0.37
N ALA A 18 -7.28 -22.62 1.45
CA ALA A 18 -8.56 -23.32 1.49
C ALA A 18 -9.74 -22.34 1.38
N GLU A 19 -9.70 -21.22 2.12
CA GLU A 19 -10.66 -20.13 2.02
C GLU A 19 -10.71 -19.52 0.62
N LEU A 20 -9.55 -19.33 -0.02
CA LEU A 20 -9.47 -18.83 -1.39
C LEU A 20 -10.17 -19.76 -2.38
N ASN A 21 -9.93 -21.08 -2.27
CA ASN A 21 -10.57 -22.06 -3.14
C ASN A 21 -12.10 -22.08 -2.95
N LEU A 22 -12.58 -22.06 -1.70
CA LEU A 22 -14.00 -21.97 -1.44
C LEU A 22 -14.60 -20.66 -1.98
N LEU A 23 -13.95 -19.53 -1.74
CA LEU A 23 -14.39 -18.23 -2.26
C LEU A 23 -14.45 -18.20 -3.78
N MET A 24 -13.43 -18.72 -4.46
CA MET A 24 -13.43 -18.81 -5.93
C MET A 24 -14.59 -19.67 -6.44
N ALA A 25 -14.85 -20.82 -5.81
CA ALA A 25 -15.96 -21.68 -6.17
C ALA A 25 -17.31 -20.96 -6.01
N LEU A 26 -17.51 -20.27 -4.89
CA LEU A 26 -18.74 -19.51 -4.60
C LEU A 26 -18.92 -18.32 -5.54
N ILE A 27 -17.88 -17.56 -5.83
CA ILE A 27 -17.94 -16.46 -6.81
C ILE A 27 -18.33 -17.00 -8.18
N HIS A 28 -17.68 -18.05 -8.66
CA HIS A 28 -18.04 -18.65 -9.96
C HIS A 28 -19.46 -19.21 -9.98
N TYR A 29 -19.93 -19.76 -8.86
CA TYR A 29 -21.30 -20.20 -8.72
C TYR A 29 -22.29 -19.04 -8.86
N VAL A 30 -22.11 -18.00 -8.01
CA VAL A 30 -23.03 -16.85 -7.94
C VAL A 30 -23.05 -16.05 -9.25
N VAL A 31 -21.88 -15.81 -9.86
CA VAL A 31 -21.79 -15.06 -11.13
C VAL A 31 -22.50 -15.80 -12.29
N ASN A 32 -22.59 -17.11 -12.24
CA ASN A 32 -23.24 -17.93 -13.27
C ASN A 32 -24.65 -18.39 -12.91
N LEU A 33 -25.25 -17.86 -11.82
CA LEU A 33 -26.63 -18.17 -11.47
C LEU A 33 -27.60 -17.81 -12.60
N ARG A 34 -28.52 -18.73 -12.88
CA ARG A 34 -29.53 -18.59 -13.93
C ARG A 34 -30.93 -18.72 -13.37
N ASP A 35 -31.89 -18.09 -14.04
CA ASP A 35 -33.31 -18.25 -13.77
C ASP A 35 -33.84 -19.58 -14.34
N ALA A 36 -35.14 -19.82 -14.16
CA ALA A 36 -35.81 -21.02 -14.65
C ALA A 36 -35.80 -21.13 -16.21
N ASP A 37 -35.65 -20.03 -16.88
CA ASP A 37 -35.61 -19.93 -18.37
C ASP A 37 -34.17 -20.09 -18.91
N GLY A 38 -33.17 -20.26 -18.02
CA GLY A 38 -31.75 -20.43 -18.37
C GLY A 38 -31.00 -19.14 -18.62
N ASN A 39 -31.62 -17.96 -18.41
CA ASN A 39 -30.94 -16.67 -18.51
C ASN A 39 -30.15 -16.37 -17.23
N LEU A 40 -29.04 -15.61 -17.36
CA LEU A 40 -28.33 -15.14 -16.18
C LEU A 40 -29.22 -14.25 -15.31
N LEU A 41 -29.20 -14.45 -14.00
CA LEU A 41 -29.88 -13.56 -13.06
C LEU A 41 -29.41 -12.10 -13.24
N PRO A 42 -30.21 -11.10 -12.84
CA PRO A 42 -29.78 -9.70 -12.81
C PRO A 42 -28.48 -9.52 -12.03
N ILE A 43 -27.65 -8.56 -12.41
CA ILE A 43 -26.34 -8.34 -11.84
C ILE A 43 -26.42 -8.02 -10.32
N GLU A 44 -27.50 -7.38 -9.91
CA GLU A 44 -27.80 -7.02 -8.52
C GLU A 44 -27.99 -8.25 -7.61
N GLN A 45 -28.18 -9.43 -8.20
CA GLN A 45 -28.37 -10.71 -7.50
C GLN A 45 -27.15 -11.63 -7.64
N ARG A 46 -26.03 -11.13 -8.14
CA ARG A 46 -24.82 -11.91 -8.41
C ARG A 46 -23.57 -11.26 -7.82
N GLY A 47 -23.70 -10.61 -6.67
CA GLY A 47 -22.62 -9.89 -5.98
C GLY A 47 -21.94 -10.67 -4.86
N LEU A 48 -20.91 -10.06 -4.27
CA LEU A 48 -20.21 -10.61 -3.10
C LEU A 48 -21.12 -10.71 -1.87
N GLY A 49 -22.12 -9.83 -1.76
CA GLY A 49 -23.13 -9.95 -0.69
C GLY A 49 -23.98 -11.22 -0.82
N ASP A 50 -24.20 -11.73 -2.04
CA ASP A 50 -24.90 -13.00 -2.26
C ASP A 50 -24.01 -14.18 -1.85
N VAL A 51 -22.71 -14.11 -2.15
CA VAL A 51 -21.71 -15.08 -1.64
C VAL A 51 -21.71 -15.11 -0.12
N TYR A 52 -21.71 -13.93 0.53
CA TYR A 52 -21.76 -13.83 1.98
C TYR A 52 -23.04 -14.43 2.55
N ARG A 53 -24.20 -14.14 1.94
CA ARG A 53 -25.49 -14.71 2.38
C ARG A 53 -25.50 -16.22 2.29
N MET A 54 -24.98 -16.83 1.22
CA MET A 54 -24.85 -18.29 1.13
C MET A 54 -24.06 -18.85 2.31
N ILE A 55 -22.89 -18.27 2.61
CA ILE A 55 -22.01 -18.69 3.71
C ILE A 55 -22.73 -18.54 5.07
N ALA A 56 -23.51 -17.48 5.25
CA ALA A 56 -24.14 -17.15 6.51
C ALA A 56 -25.44 -17.93 6.79
N THR A 57 -26.14 -18.40 5.75
CA THR A 57 -27.48 -18.99 5.88
C THR A 57 -27.57 -20.46 5.51
N GLU A 58 -26.63 -20.98 4.73
CA GLU A 58 -26.65 -22.36 4.26
C GLU A 58 -25.62 -23.20 5.01
N SER A 59 -25.92 -24.48 5.21
CA SER A 59 -24.94 -25.42 5.73
C SER A 59 -23.87 -25.73 4.67
N ILE A 60 -22.70 -26.17 5.11
CA ILE A 60 -21.61 -26.52 4.18
C ILE A 60 -21.99 -27.72 3.30
N GLU A 61 -22.81 -28.61 3.79
CA GLU A 61 -23.34 -29.75 3.06
C GLU A 61 -24.29 -29.31 1.94
N GLU A 62 -25.12 -28.29 2.19
CA GLU A 62 -25.99 -27.69 1.16
C GLU A 62 -25.18 -26.95 0.09
N ILE A 63 -24.17 -26.19 0.50
CA ILE A 63 -23.24 -25.53 -0.42
C ILE A 63 -22.54 -26.57 -1.31
N ASN A 64 -21.98 -27.62 -0.71
CA ASN A 64 -21.29 -28.69 -1.46
C ASN A 64 -22.25 -29.36 -2.45
N ARG A 65 -23.46 -29.71 -2.04
CA ARG A 65 -24.47 -30.32 -2.92
C ARG A 65 -24.80 -29.44 -4.11
N LYS A 66 -24.95 -28.11 -3.92
CA LYS A 66 -25.19 -27.15 -5.02
C LYS A 66 -24.02 -27.11 -5.99
N LEU A 67 -22.79 -27.08 -5.48
CA LEU A 67 -21.59 -27.03 -6.31
C LEU A 67 -21.32 -28.37 -7.02
N GLU A 68 -21.67 -29.51 -6.40
CA GLU A 68 -21.57 -30.83 -7.02
C GLU A 68 -22.62 -31.06 -8.12
N ALA A 69 -23.77 -30.47 -8.02
CA ALA A 69 -24.83 -30.55 -9.03
C ALA A 69 -24.52 -29.77 -10.34
N LEU A 70 -23.49 -28.93 -10.34
CA LEU A 70 -23.08 -28.17 -11.52
C LEU A 70 -22.50 -29.08 -12.61
N PRO A 71 -22.61 -28.69 -13.90
CA PRO A 71 -21.97 -29.40 -15.02
C PRO A 71 -20.44 -29.51 -14.82
N PRO A 72 -19.79 -30.57 -15.33
CA PRO A 72 -18.35 -30.77 -15.18
C PRO A 72 -17.49 -29.62 -15.69
N GLU A 73 -17.94 -28.92 -16.74
CA GLU A 73 -17.22 -27.78 -17.35
C GLU A 73 -17.39 -26.48 -16.57
N HIS A 74 -18.27 -26.45 -15.55
CA HIS A 74 -18.52 -25.20 -14.81
C HIS A 74 -17.28 -24.72 -14.06
N PRO A 75 -16.90 -23.43 -14.16
CA PRO A 75 -15.64 -22.93 -13.59
C PRO A 75 -15.52 -23.07 -12.06
N ALA A 76 -16.64 -23.21 -11.34
CA ALA A 76 -16.65 -23.48 -9.91
C ALA A 76 -16.11 -24.86 -9.52
N LYS A 77 -16.13 -25.85 -10.45
CA LYS A 77 -15.76 -27.25 -10.15
C LYS A 77 -14.33 -27.44 -9.69
N TYR A 78 -13.37 -26.80 -10.37
CA TYR A 78 -11.95 -26.95 -10.03
C TYR A 78 -11.61 -26.40 -8.64
N PRO A 79 -11.97 -25.16 -8.29
CA PRO A 79 -11.69 -24.65 -6.95
C PRO A 79 -12.47 -25.39 -5.87
N HIS A 80 -13.73 -25.80 -6.13
CA HIS A 80 -14.49 -26.65 -5.20
C HIS A 80 -13.80 -28.00 -4.97
N GLY A 81 -13.35 -28.66 -6.03
CA GLY A 81 -12.61 -29.92 -5.92
C GLY A 81 -11.30 -29.78 -5.11
N LEU A 82 -10.63 -28.63 -5.16
CA LEU A 82 -9.48 -28.36 -4.30
C LEU A 82 -9.88 -28.12 -2.84
N PHE A 83 -10.99 -27.43 -2.57
CA PHE A 83 -11.53 -27.25 -1.24
C PHE A 83 -11.92 -28.60 -0.59
N LEU A 84 -12.56 -29.49 -1.33
CA LEU A 84 -12.97 -30.82 -0.84
C LEU A 84 -11.78 -31.73 -0.46
N LYS A 85 -10.55 -31.40 -0.87
CA LYS A 85 -9.35 -32.12 -0.40
C LYS A 85 -8.98 -31.82 1.04
N ALA A 86 -9.51 -30.74 1.62
CA ALA A 86 -9.43 -30.51 3.06
C ALA A 86 -10.30 -31.57 3.77
N LYS A 87 -9.83 -32.06 4.94
CA LYS A 87 -10.62 -32.99 5.75
C LYS A 87 -11.95 -32.35 6.17
N GLU A 88 -13.02 -33.10 6.19
CA GLU A 88 -14.38 -32.63 6.51
C GLU A 88 -14.46 -31.90 7.85
N ASN A 89 -13.73 -32.36 8.86
CA ASN A 89 -13.69 -31.71 10.17
C ASN A 89 -13.07 -30.30 10.16
N LEU A 90 -12.45 -29.87 9.05
CA LEU A 90 -11.86 -28.54 8.87
C LEU A 90 -12.79 -27.58 8.11
N TRP A 91 -13.79 -28.09 7.39
CA TRP A 91 -14.66 -27.27 6.53
C TRP A 91 -15.38 -26.17 7.31
N GLY A 92 -15.90 -26.47 8.50
CA GLY A 92 -16.55 -25.48 9.35
C GLY A 92 -15.64 -24.30 9.71
N ASN A 93 -14.38 -24.57 10.01
CA ASN A 93 -13.40 -23.53 10.32
C ASN A 93 -13.07 -22.67 9.10
N ILE A 94 -12.96 -23.28 7.90
CA ILE A 94 -12.73 -22.58 6.64
C ILE A 94 -13.90 -21.66 6.30
N VAL A 95 -15.14 -22.15 6.49
CA VAL A 95 -16.36 -21.36 6.27
C VAL A 95 -16.44 -20.17 7.22
N ILE A 96 -16.15 -20.38 8.51
CA ILE A 96 -16.13 -19.31 9.52
C ILE A 96 -15.04 -18.27 9.18
N GLY A 97 -13.83 -18.73 8.82
CA GLY A 97 -12.74 -17.84 8.43
C GLY A 97 -13.13 -16.98 7.24
N LEU A 98 -13.67 -17.59 6.19
CA LEU A 98 -14.14 -16.87 5.00
C LEU A 98 -15.31 -15.91 5.34
N GLY A 99 -16.25 -16.33 6.18
CA GLY A 99 -17.35 -15.49 6.66
C GLY A 99 -16.87 -14.24 7.39
N ASN A 100 -15.85 -14.38 8.23
CA ASN A 100 -15.21 -13.23 8.91
C ASN A 100 -14.56 -12.25 7.94
N ARG A 101 -13.91 -12.73 6.87
CA ARG A 101 -13.32 -11.87 5.84
C ARG A 101 -14.36 -11.08 5.04
N LEU A 102 -15.55 -11.66 4.87
CA LEU A 102 -16.67 -11.06 4.15
C LEU A 102 -17.68 -10.37 5.10
N ALA A 103 -17.38 -10.26 6.39
CA ALA A 103 -18.30 -9.72 7.40
C ALA A 103 -18.76 -8.28 7.11
N VAL A 104 -17.99 -7.52 6.33
CA VAL A 104 -18.37 -6.17 5.88
C VAL A 104 -19.72 -6.17 5.14
N PHE A 105 -20.09 -7.29 4.47
CA PHE A 105 -21.37 -7.47 3.77
C PHE A 105 -22.56 -7.74 4.70
N GLN A 106 -22.37 -7.83 6.03
CA GLN A 106 -23.46 -7.76 7.01
C GLN A 106 -24.15 -6.40 6.95
N SER A 107 -23.42 -5.34 6.60
CA SER A 107 -23.98 -4.02 6.41
C SER A 107 -24.83 -4.00 5.13
N ARG A 108 -26.14 -3.74 5.30
CA ARG A 108 -27.06 -3.57 4.17
C ARG A 108 -26.64 -2.43 3.23
N LEU A 109 -25.99 -1.42 3.78
CA LEU A 109 -25.49 -0.29 2.98
C LEU A 109 -24.34 -0.74 2.09
N VAL A 110 -23.37 -1.47 2.62
CA VAL A 110 -22.25 -2.02 1.85
C VAL A 110 -22.75 -2.97 0.77
N ASP A 111 -23.65 -3.88 1.12
CA ASP A 111 -24.25 -4.79 0.16
C ASP A 111 -24.95 -4.02 -0.97
N LYS A 112 -25.71 -2.95 -0.66
CA LYS A 112 -26.39 -2.13 -1.65
C LYS A 112 -25.42 -1.40 -2.60
N ILE A 113 -24.39 -0.74 -2.07
CA ILE A 113 -23.45 0.05 -2.89
C ILE A 113 -22.52 -0.81 -3.75
N THR A 114 -22.32 -2.08 -3.40
CA THR A 114 -21.47 -3.00 -4.15
C THR A 114 -22.21 -3.86 -5.16
N ARG A 115 -23.53 -3.73 -5.27
CA ARG A 115 -24.36 -4.50 -6.21
C ARG A 115 -24.35 -3.93 -7.63
N ASN A 116 -24.09 -2.64 -7.77
CA ASN A 116 -24.17 -1.94 -9.05
C ASN A 116 -22.78 -1.59 -9.59
N HIS A 117 -22.68 -1.38 -10.89
CA HIS A 117 -21.48 -0.90 -11.58
C HIS A 117 -21.56 0.62 -11.82
N ASP A 118 -21.63 1.40 -10.74
CA ASP A 118 -21.75 2.86 -10.84
C ASP A 118 -20.41 3.54 -11.15
N VAL A 119 -19.28 2.84 -10.95
CA VAL A 119 -17.93 3.35 -11.15
C VAL A 119 -17.22 2.58 -12.26
N ASP A 120 -16.92 3.22 -13.40
CA ASP A 120 -16.07 2.63 -14.44
C ASP A 120 -14.59 2.80 -14.08
N LEU A 121 -13.95 1.74 -13.59
CA LEU A 121 -12.54 1.74 -13.21
C LEU A 121 -11.58 2.09 -14.36
N LEU A 122 -12.02 1.96 -15.61
CA LEU A 122 -11.22 2.26 -16.80
C LEU A 122 -11.36 3.69 -17.28
N LEU A 123 -12.37 4.43 -16.80
CA LEU A 123 -12.67 5.78 -17.25
C LEU A 123 -11.50 6.76 -17.12
N PRO A 124 -10.69 6.75 -16.00
CA PRO A 124 -9.55 7.66 -15.88
C PRO A 124 -8.49 7.49 -16.97
N GLY A 125 -8.36 6.29 -17.51
CA GLY A 125 -7.46 6.02 -18.63
C GLY A 125 -8.01 6.40 -20.00
N LYS A 126 -9.33 6.58 -20.13
CA LYS A 126 -10.03 6.87 -21.39
C LYS A 126 -10.25 8.36 -21.63
N ARG A 127 -10.59 9.11 -20.58
CA ARG A 127 -10.87 10.56 -20.65
C ARG A 127 -10.49 11.25 -19.35
N PRO A 128 -10.19 12.57 -19.39
CA PRO A 128 -9.92 13.33 -18.16
C PRO A 128 -11.10 13.27 -17.18
N CYS A 129 -10.83 12.79 -15.97
CA CYS A 129 -11.78 12.76 -14.86
C CYS A 129 -11.02 12.69 -13.52
N VAL A 130 -11.71 12.93 -12.42
CA VAL A 130 -11.18 12.81 -11.07
C VAL A 130 -12.09 11.92 -10.23
N TYR A 131 -11.52 10.93 -9.56
CA TYR A 131 -12.21 10.10 -8.59
C TYR A 131 -11.74 10.45 -7.18
N PHE A 132 -12.65 10.90 -6.33
CA PHE A 132 -12.39 11.12 -4.92
C PHE A 132 -12.82 9.88 -4.14
N VAL A 133 -11.86 9.12 -3.63
CA VAL A 133 -12.07 7.92 -2.82
C VAL A 133 -11.92 8.31 -1.36
N ILE A 134 -13.05 8.55 -0.69
CA ILE A 134 -13.06 8.96 0.72
C ILE A 134 -13.05 7.71 1.59
N ILE A 135 -12.05 7.61 2.47
CA ILE A 135 -11.82 6.48 3.36
C ILE A 135 -12.05 6.93 4.80
N SER A 136 -12.78 6.12 5.58
CA SER A 136 -12.91 6.38 7.02
C SER A 136 -11.60 6.09 7.73
N ALA A 137 -11.06 7.10 8.45
CA ALA A 137 -9.89 6.92 9.29
C ALA A 137 -10.18 6.09 10.56
N GLN A 138 -11.43 6.14 11.05
CA GLN A 138 -11.83 5.56 12.34
C GLN A 138 -12.34 4.13 12.22
N ASP A 139 -13.00 3.79 11.11
CA ASP A 139 -13.64 2.48 10.93
C ASP A 139 -12.79 1.57 10.00
N SER A 140 -12.10 0.64 10.63
CA SER A 140 -11.27 -0.35 9.93
C SER A 140 -12.07 -1.35 9.08
N ALA A 141 -13.38 -1.53 9.36
CA ALA A 141 -14.22 -2.47 8.63
C ALA A 141 -14.32 -2.13 7.13
N TYR A 142 -14.27 -0.83 6.79
CA TYR A 142 -14.35 -0.39 5.39
C TYR A 142 -13.00 -0.39 4.66
N ARG A 143 -11.88 -0.64 5.33
CA ARG A 143 -10.56 -0.77 4.68
C ARG A 143 -10.53 -1.87 3.63
N PHE A 144 -11.34 -2.89 3.82
CA PHE A 144 -11.53 -3.95 2.82
C PHE A 144 -12.02 -3.40 1.47
N LEU A 145 -13.02 -2.50 1.48
CA LEU A 145 -13.57 -1.94 0.24
C LEU A 145 -12.56 -1.06 -0.50
N SER A 146 -11.81 -0.23 0.24
CA SER A 146 -10.76 0.60 -0.38
C SER A 146 -9.60 -0.24 -0.92
N SER A 147 -9.16 -1.28 -0.19
CA SER A 147 -8.14 -2.19 -0.70
C SER A 147 -8.64 -2.95 -1.94
N LEU A 148 -9.89 -3.40 -1.96
CA LEU A 148 -10.50 -4.05 -3.11
C LEU A 148 -10.54 -3.12 -4.32
N PHE A 149 -10.97 -1.86 -4.14
CA PHE A 149 -11.01 -0.86 -5.21
C PHE A 149 -9.65 -0.68 -5.88
N PHE A 150 -8.59 -0.41 -5.12
CA PHE A 150 -7.25 -0.21 -5.67
C PHE A 150 -6.62 -1.49 -6.24
N SER A 151 -6.88 -2.64 -5.61
CA SER A 151 -6.45 -3.96 -6.12
C SER A 151 -7.11 -4.34 -7.45
N LEU A 152 -8.25 -3.75 -7.77
CA LEU A 152 -8.92 -3.92 -9.06
C LEU A 152 -8.52 -2.82 -10.06
N ALA A 153 -8.46 -1.56 -9.64
CA ALA A 153 -8.21 -0.42 -10.51
C ALA A 153 -6.83 -0.48 -11.18
N LEU A 154 -5.77 -0.73 -10.41
CA LEU A 154 -4.39 -0.77 -10.92
C LEU A 154 -4.19 -1.85 -12.01
N PRO A 155 -4.51 -3.15 -11.76
CA PRO A 155 -4.35 -4.17 -12.78
C PRO A 155 -5.29 -4.01 -13.98
N GLN A 156 -6.53 -3.56 -13.76
CA GLN A 156 -7.48 -3.37 -14.87
C GLN A 156 -7.03 -2.26 -15.82
N LEU A 157 -6.56 -1.12 -15.30
CA LEU A 157 -6.00 -0.05 -16.12
C LEU A 157 -4.72 -0.49 -16.84
N SER A 158 -3.84 -1.23 -16.17
CA SER A 158 -2.63 -1.79 -16.79
C SER A 158 -2.97 -2.77 -17.93
N ASN A 159 -3.96 -3.65 -17.72
CA ASN A 159 -4.41 -4.59 -18.73
C ASN A 159 -5.13 -3.88 -19.90
N PHE A 160 -5.94 -2.89 -19.60
CA PHE A 160 -6.59 -2.05 -20.62
C PHE A 160 -5.55 -1.34 -21.48
N ALA A 161 -4.53 -0.70 -20.86
CA ALA A 161 -3.44 -0.08 -21.58
C ALA A 161 -2.74 -1.09 -22.49
N ARG A 162 -2.31 -2.23 -21.95
CA ARG A 162 -1.54 -3.25 -22.66
C ARG A 162 -2.29 -3.89 -23.80
N LEU A 163 -3.58 -4.21 -23.62
CA LEU A 163 -4.36 -5.04 -24.56
C LEU A 163 -5.20 -4.24 -25.52
N GLN A 164 -5.61 -3.01 -25.17
CA GLN A 164 -6.62 -2.27 -25.91
C GLN A 164 -6.18 -0.86 -26.35
N CYS A 165 -5.05 -0.35 -25.84
CA CYS A 165 -4.59 1.00 -26.20
C CYS A 165 -3.41 0.97 -27.18
N ALA A 166 -3.35 1.96 -28.05
CA ALA A 166 -2.25 2.13 -29.01
C ALA A 166 -0.90 2.28 -28.26
N GLY A 167 0.11 1.54 -28.70
CA GLY A 167 1.43 1.55 -28.08
C GLY A 167 1.46 1.00 -26.65
N GLY A 168 0.43 0.29 -26.17
CA GLY A 168 0.35 -0.27 -24.83
C GLY A 168 0.23 0.77 -23.72
N ARG A 169 -0.23 1.99 -24.00
CA ARG A 169 -0.27 3.12 -23.08
C ARG A 169 -1.66 3.74 -23.01
N LEU A 170 -2.09 4.15 -21.83
CA LEU A 170 -3.35 4.87 -21.66
C LEU A 170 -3.33 6.18 -22.45
N PRO A 171 -4.44 6.53 -23.13
CA PRO A 171 -4.59 7.82 -23.81
C PRO A 171 -4.43 9.03 -22.89
N VAL A 172 -4.86 8.91 -21.64
CA VAL A 172 -4.81 9.96 -20.63
C VAL A 172 -3.85 9.53 -19.52
N LEU A 173 -2.95 10.43 -19.11
CA LEU A 173 -2.11 10.22 -17.93
C LEU A 173 -3.00 10.04 -16.70
N THR A 174 -2.91 8.88 -16.07
CA THR A 174 -3.68 8.57 -14.85
C THR A 174 -2.75 8.63 -13.65
N ASN A 175 -3.01 9.55 -12.71
CA ASN A 175 -2.24 9.70 -11.49
C ASN A 175 -3.03 9.16 -10.29
N PHE A 176 -2.40 8.27 -9.52
CA PHE A 176 -2.92 7.77 -8.25
C PHE A 176 -2.33 8.60 -7.11
N CYS A 177 -3.12 9.47 -6.51
CA CYS A 177 -2.76 10.21 -5.31
C CYS A 177 -3.28 9.44 -4.09
N LEU A 178 -2.39 8.68 -3.43
CA LEU A 178 -2.72 7.82 -2.30
C LEU A 178 -2.36 8.54 -1.01
N ASP A 179 -3.21 9.48 -0.62
CA ASP A 179 -3.11 10.16 0.66
C ASP A 179 -3.44 9.18 1.80
N GLU A 180 -2.70 9.28 2.89
CA GLU A 180 -2.80 8.32 4.01
C GLU A 180 -2.71 6.84 3.58
N TYR A 181 -1.74 6.52 2.73
CA TYR A 181 -1.56 5.19 2.13
C TYR A 181 -1.65 4.04 3.13
N CYS A 182 -1.16 4.23 4.36
CA CYS A 182 -1.23 3.21 5.39
C CYS A 182 -2.66 2.89 5.84
N ASN A 183 -3.66 3.76 5.57
CA ASN A 183 -5.05 3.55 5.93
C ASN A 183 -5.89 2.85 4.86
N ILE A 184 -5.39 2.73 3.62
CA ILE A 184 -6.12 2.10 2.50
C ILE A 184 -6.40 0.61 2.73
N GLY A 185 -5.71 -0.06 3.64
CA GLY A 185 -5.70 -1.51 3.79
C GLY A 185 -4.48 -2.11 3.08
N TYR A 186 -4.23 -3.40 3.26
CA TYR A 186 -3.14 -4.10 2.59
C TYR A 186 -3.47 -4.28 1.11
N LEU A 187 -2.50 -4.00 0.23
CA LEU A 187 -2.59 -4.20 -1.22
C LEU A 187 -1.55 -5.23 -1.63
N ASP A 188 -1.99 -6.43 -1.92
CA ASP A 188 -1.10 -7.49 -2.39
C ASP A 188 -0.50 -7.17 -3.76
N GLY A 189 0.79 -7.45 -3.94
CA GLY A 189 1.49 -7.22 -5.23
C GLY A 189 1.57 -5.76 -5.66
N VAL A 190 1.35 -4.79 -4.77
CA VAL A 190 1.37 -3.37 -5.13
C VAL A 190 2.75 -2.90 -5.60
N ALA A 191 3.84 -3.47 -5.09
CA ALA A 191 5.19 -3.14 -5.53
C ALA A 191 5.40 -3.45 -7.02
N ASP A 192 4.93 -4.62 -7.48
CA ASP A 192 5.03 -5.03 -8.88
C ASP A 192 4.16 -4.12 -9.78
N SER A 193 2.97 -3.76 -9.29
CA SER A 193 2.11 -2.79 -9.97
C SER A 193 2.82 -1.45 -10.11
N LEU A 194 3.36 -0.88 -9.02
CA LEU A 194 4.06 0.40 -9.03
C LEU A 194 5.30 0.41 -9.94
N ASN A 195 6.04 -0.69 -10.01
CA ASN A 195 7.18 -0.84 -10.92
C ASN A 195 6.79 -0.75 -12.40
N SER A 196 5.59 -1.18 -12.75
CA SER A 196 5.14 -1.30 -14.16
C SER A 196 4.33 -0.11 -14.65
N ILE A 197 3.66 0.65 -13.77
CA ILE A 197 2.67 1.69 -14.17
C ILE A 197 3.23 2.78 -15.07
N ARG A 198 4.52 3.14 -14.92
CA ARG A 198 5.18 4.14 -15.76
C ARG A 198 5.11 3.77 -17.26
N GLY A 199 5.25 2.49 -17.57
CA GLY A 199 5.14 1.98 -18.95
C GLY A 199 3.76 2.20 -19.55
N PHE A 200 2.72 2.24 -18.73
CA PHE A 200 1.33 2.34 -19.15
C PHE A 200 0.75 3.77 -19.14
N ASN A 201 1.57 4.80 -19.00
CA ASN A 201 1.16 6.19 -18.84
C ASN A 201 0.38 6.41 -17.53
N MET A 202 0.85 5.79 -16.46
CA MET A 202 0.31 5.99 -15.11
C MET A 202 1.44 6.46 -14.18
N SER A 203 1.07 7.16 -13.11
CA SER A 203 1.96 7.57 -12.04
C SER A 203 1.27 7.39 -10.68
N ALA A 204 2.07 7.33 -9.62
CA ALA A 204 1.57 7.26 -8.26
C ALA A 204 2.31 8.22 -7.34
N GLN A 205 1.57 8.82 -6.43
CA GLN A 205 2.06 9.59 -5.30
C GLN A 205 1.54 8.92 -4.03
N ILE A 206 2.44 8.61 -3.11
CA ILE A 206 2.11 7.98 -1.85
C ILE A 206 2.48 8.92 -0.72
N VAL A 207 1.53 9.21 0.15
CA VAL A 207 1.74 9.99 1.36
C VAL A 207 1.63 9.09 2.57
N VAL A 208 2.62 9.12 3.43
CA VAL A 208 2.67 8.36 4.68
C VAL A 208 3.05 9.27 5.84
N GLN A 209 2.50 9.02 7.01
CA GLN A 209 2.82 9.79 8.21
C GLN A 209 4.19 9.40 8.79
N SER A 210 4.55 8.10 8.69
CA SER A 210 5.84 7.59 9.12
C SER A 210 6.23 6.32 8.37
N LEU A 211 7.54 6.06 8.28
CA LEU A 211 8.03 4.79 7.74
C LEU A 211 7.74 3.62 8.69
N SER A 212 7.65 3.84 9.99
CA SER A 212 7.30 2.79 10.95
C SER A 212 5.91 2.21 10.66
N GLN A 213 4.91 3.05 10.36
CA GLN A 213 3.58 2.58 9.94
C GLN A 213 3.62 1.81 8.62
N TRP A 214 4.46 2.25 7.68
CA TRP A 214 4.63 1.54 6.41
C TRP A 214 5.28 0.17 6.61
N GLN A 215 6.32 0.07 7.47
CA GLN A 215 6.97 -1.19 7.84
C GLN A 215 6.04 -2.16 8.55
N GLU A 216 5.17 -1.66 9.42
CA GLU A 216 4.18 -2.48 10.11
C GLU A 216 3.17 -3.09 9.12
N LYS A 217 2.71 -2.28 8.17
CA LYS A 217 1.74 -2.70 7.16
C LYS A 217 2.34 -3.66 6.12
N TYR A 218 3.58 -3.42 5.71
CA TYR A 218 4.32 -4.21 4.71
C TYR A 218 5.63 -4.69 5.32
N PRO A 219 5.60 -5.77 6.13
CA PRO A 219 6.77 -6.22 6.89
C PRO A 219 7.88 -6.81 6.01
N GLY A 220 9.05 -6.94 6.59
CA GLY A 220 10.21 -7.48 5.91
C GLY A 220 10.80 -6.48 4.91
N LYS A 221 11.03 -6.90 3.68
CA LYS A 221 11.57 -6.07 2.60
C LYS A 221 10.50 -5.48 1.68
N GLU A 222 9.24 -5.74 1.94
CA GLU A 222 8.16 -5.36 1.04
C GLU A 222 8.00 -3.83 0.95
N TRP A 223 8.04 -3.13 2.08
CA TRP A 223 8.02 -1.68 2.14
C TRP A 223 9.24 -1.04 1.45
N GLU A 224 10.43 -1.64 1.58
CA GLU A 224 11.65 -1.17 0.90
C GLU A 224 11.52 -1.31 -0.61
N ASN A 225 10.97 -2.45 -1.07
CA ASN A 225 10.72 -2.68 -2.49
C ASN A 225 9.75 -1.65 -3.06
N GLN A 226 8.67 -1.32 -2.33
CA GLN A 226 7.75 -0.27 -2.74
C GLN A 226 8.44 1.09 -2.79
N LEU A 227 9.18 1.45 -1.74
CA LEU A 227 9.87 2.73 -1.63
C LEU A 227 10.94 2.90 -2.74
N ALA A 228 11.59 1.82 -3.13
CA ALA A 228 12.59 1.82 -4.21
C ALA A 228 12.01 2.12 -5.60
N THR A 229 10.68 2.02 -5.77
CA THR A 229 10.02 2.33 -7.04
C THR A 229 9.90 3.84 -7.30
N PHE A 230 10.04 4.67 -6.27
CA PHE A 230 9.87 6.12 -6.37
C PHE A 230 11.19 6.82 -6.67
N ASP A 231 11.20 7.64 -7.71
CA ASP A 231 12.36 8.45 -8.11
C ASP A 231 12.49 9.73 -7.25
N GLN A 232 11.41 10.12 -6.56
CA GLN A 232 11.34 11.34 -5.77
C GLN A 232 10.81 11.03 -4.36
N THR A 233 11.43 11.67 -3.36
CA THR A 233 10.96 11.64 -1.98
C THR A 233 10.87 13.05 -1.46
N LEU A 234 9.68 13.47 -1.03
CA LEU A 234 9.45 14.75 -0.37
C LEU A 234 9.29 14.48 1.13
N TYR A 235 10.20 15.00 1.94
CA TYR A 235 10.13 14.92 3.39
C TYR A 235 9.68 16.26 3.98
N MET A 236 8.55 16.24 4.65
CA MET A 236 7.91 17.45 5.20
C MET A 236 7.97 17.54 6.73
N GLY A 237 8.70 16.64 7.37
CA GLY A 237 8.82 16.51 8.82
C GLY A 237 8.21 15.19 9.33
N CYS A 238 8.72 14.67 10.43
CA CYS A 238 8.18 13.51 11.15
C CYS A 238 8.57 13.58 12.63
N ASN A 239 7.89 12.80 13.47
CA ASN A 239 8.26 12.58 14.86
C ASN A 239 8.81 11.15 15.10
N ASP A 240 9.08 10.42 14.03
CA ASP A 240 9.50 9.03 14.05
C ASP A 240 11.00 8.90 13.76
N LEU A 241 11.72 8.24 14.67
CA LEU A 241 13.18 8.07 14.57
C LEU A 241 13.59 7.20 13.36
N THR A 242 12.76 6.23 12.99
CA THR A 242 13.01 5.37 11.81
C THR A 242 13.02 6.20 10.52
N SER A 243 12.02 7.05 10.35
CA SER A 243 11.94 7.99 9.24
C SER A 243 13.10 8.97 9.23
N ALA A 244 13.47 9.52 10.40
CA ALA A 244 14.58 10.47 10.51
C ALA A 244 15.92 9.83 10.15
N LYS A 245 16.19 8.61 10.61
CA LYS A 245 17.40 7.85 10.22
C LYS A 245 17.44 7.57 8.73
N TYR A 246 16.34 7.11 8.15
CA TYR A 246 16.25 6.86 6.72
C TYR A 246 16.56 8.11 5.88
N ILE A 247 15.96 9.24 6.24
CA ILE A 247 16.19 10.52 5.53
C ILE A 247 17.64 10.98 5.71
N SER A 248 18.20 10.86 6.92
CA SER A 248 19.61 11.18 7.20
C SER A 248 20.56 10.37 6.31
N GLU A 249 20.37 9.06 6.23
CA GLU A 249 21.15 8.17 5.36
C GLU A 249 21.00 8.53 3.87
N LYS A 250 19.79 8.86 3.42
CA LYS A 250 19.52 9.30 2.05
C LYS A 250 20.15 10.64 1.72
N CYS A 251 20.31 11.54 2.68
CA CYS A 251 21.03 12.80 2.51
C CYS A 251 22.53 12.60 2.28
N GLY A 252 23.07 11.46 2.75
CA GLY A 252 24.49 11.12 2.59
C GLY A 252 25.38 11.81 3.61
N LYS A 253 26.67 11.79 3.33
CA LYS A 253 27.70 12.25 4.27
C LYS A 253 28.53 13.41 3.69
N VAL A 254 29.07 14.24 4.58
CA VAL A 254 29.94 15.36 4.26
C VAL A 254 31.24 15.26 5.05
N THR A 255 32.34 15.65 4.43
CA THR A 255 33.64 15.77 5.11
C THR A 255 33.75 17.15 5.73
N ILE A 256 33.95 17.20 7.04
CA ILE A 256 34.19 18.43 7.79
C ILE A 256 35.62 18.48 8.29
N SER A 257 36.19 19.70 8.38
CA SER A 257 37.49 19.92 8.97
C SER A 257 37.32 20.25 10.45
N VAL A 258 37.96 19.46 11.29
CA VAL A 258 37.95 19.64 12.74
C VAL A 258 39.31 20.15 13.21
N LEU A 259 39.30 21.22 13.98
CA LEU A 259 40.49 21.79 14.63
C LEU A 259 40.51 21.31 16.08
N ASN A 260 41.49 20.45 16.38
CA ASN A 260 41.75 20.01 17.75
C ASN A 260 42.85 20.86 18.34
N ASN A 261 42.52 21.58 19.39
CA ASN A 261 43.48 22.38 20.16
C ASN A 261 43.93 21.55 21.38
N GLN A 262 45.19 21.17 21.44
CA GLN A 262 45.77 20.54 22.62
C GLN A 262 46.46 21.62 23.46
N MET A 263 45.88 21.91 24.63
CA MET A 263 46.53 22.71 25.65
C MET A 263 47.21 21.76 26.64
N PRO A 264 48.49 22.02 27.02
CA PRO A 264 49.11 21.23 28.09
C PRO A 264 48.38 21.49 29.41
N MET A 265 48.08 20.43 30.14
CA MET A 265 47.62 20.53 31.52
C MET A 265 48.78 21.06 32.36
N MET A 266 48.79 22.35 32.65
CA MET A 266 49.70 22.91 33.65
C MET A 266 49.07 22.79 35.03
N PRO A 267 49.84 22.39 36.06
CA PRO A 267 49.39 22.49 37.43
C PRO A 267 49.01 23.94 37.77
N LEU A 268 47.97 24.12 38.59
CA LEU A 268 47.36 25.43 38.91
C LEU A 268 48.39 26.45 39.52
N PHE A 269 49.55 26.01 39.96
CA PHE A 269 50.58 26.81 40.62
C PHE A 269 51.94 26.78 39.94
N SER A 270 52.03 26.38 38.66
CA SER A 270 53.30 26.45 37.95
C SER A 270 53.54 27.88 37.46
N PRO A 271 54.74 28.48 37.81
CA PRO A 271 55.10 29.79 37.28
C PRO A 271 55.28 29.71 35.77
N VAL A 272 54.56 30.55 35.02
CA VAL A 272 54.61 30.61 33.55
C VAL A 272 55.85 31.42 33.16
N TYR A 273 57.03 30.77 33.18
CA TYR A 273 58.31 31.42 32.81
C TYR A 273 58.83 31.00 31.41
N SER A 274 58.02 30.57 30.48
CA SER A 274 58.51 30.38 29.14
C SER A 274 57.56 31.01 28.10
N SER A 275 58.17 31.79 27.21
CA SER A 275 57.51 32.43 26.07
C SER A 275 57.02 31.41 25.02
N THR A 276 57.32 30.16 25.16
CA THR A 276 56.85 29.05 24.32
C THR A 276 55.66 28.35 24.99
N ARG A 277 54.49 28.82 24.73
CA ARG A 277 53.29 28.02 25.00
C ARG A 277 53.30 26.80 24.10
N PRO A 278 53.40 25.57 24.64
CA PRO A 278 53.24 24.40 23.81
C PRO A 278 51.74 24.27 23.43
N TYR A 279 51.40 24.96 22.38
CA TYR A 279 50.08 24.90 21.76
C TYR A 279 50.24 24.12 20.48
N SER A 280 49.62 22.96 20.42
CA SER A 280 49.55 22.22 19.18
C SER A 280 48.13 22.26 18.66
N GLN A 281 47.97 22.72 17.46
CA GLN A 281 46.73 22.73 16.72
C GLN A 281 46.83 21.68 15.63
N THR A 282 46.02 20.64 15.76
CA THR A 282 45.91 19.60 14.73
C THR A 282 44.63 19.78 13.94
N ARG A 283 44.80 19.94 12.64
CA ARG A 283 43.69 19.97 11.70
C ARG A 283 43.48 18.56 11.15
N SER A 284 42.31 17.97 11.42
CA SER A 284 41.90 16.67 10.88
C SER A 284 40.62 16.80 10.09
N ASN A 285 40.47 15.92 9.12
CA ASN A 285 39.20 15.81 8.39
C ASN A 285 38.46 14.63 8.95
N THR A 286 37.18 14.81 9.27
CA THR A 286 36.29 13.75 9.71
C THR A 286 35.03 13.76 8.87
N GLN A 287 34.37 12.62 8.80
CA GLN A 287 33.10 12.44 8.09
C GLN A 287 31.94 12.56 9.07
N ARG A 288 30.92 13.31 8.71
CA ARG A 288 29.63 13.32 9.43
C ARG A 288 28.47 13.16 8.44
N ASP A 289 27.30 12.80 8.95
CA ASP A 289 26.09 12.86 8.13
C ASP A 289 25.80 14.30 7.73
N LEU A 290 25.35 14.51 6.49
CA LEU A 290 24.99 15.84 5.97
C LEU A 290 23.92 16.48 6.86
N MET A 291 22.94 15.68 7.27
CA MET A 291 21.97 15.99 8.31
C MET A 291 21.89 14.80 9.28
N ASN A 292 22.19 15.01 10.54
CA ASN A 292 22.02 13.96 11.54
C ASN A 292 20.52 13.68 11.78
N PRO A 293 20.13 12.49 12.27
CA PRO A 293 18.72 12.16 12.55
C PRO A 293 18.02 13.16 13.48
N ASP A 294 18.75 13.74 14.46
CA ASP A 294 18.21 14.77 15.35
C ASP A 294 18.00 16.11 14.66
N GLU A 295 18.83 16.46 13.67
CA GLU A 295 18.64 17.65 12.84
C GLU A 295 17.43 17.46 11.89
N VAL A 296 17.23 16.24 11.37
CA VAL A 296 16.07 15.87 10.56
C VAL A 296 14.78 15.99 11.37
N LEU A 297 14.76 15.46 12.61
CA LEU A 297 13.59 15.56 13.52
C LEU A 297 13.25 17.03 13.87
N ARG A 298 14.25 17.89 13.93
CA ARG A 298 14.09 19.34 14.27
C ARG A 298 13.98 20.22 13.02
N LEU A 299 13.69 19.63 11.85
CA LEU A 299 13.50 20.43 10.65
C LEU A 299 12.38 21.47 10.87
N GLU A 300 12.67 22.72 10.56
CA GLU A 300 11.72 23.82 10.66
C GLU A 300 10.45 23.53 9.85
N ASN A 301 9.26 23.79 10.41
CA ASN A 301 7.97 23.47 9.79
C ASN A 301 7.77 24.09 8.40
N ARG A 302 8.37 25.25 8.11
CA ARG A 302 8.31 25.89 6.79
C ARG A 302 9.25 25.27 5.76
N LYS A 303 10.13 24.33 6.15
CA LYS A 303 11.11 23.72 5.27
C LYS A 303 10.73 22.28 4.93
N CYS A 304 11.20 21.81 3.80
CA CYS A 304 11.10 20.43 3.36
C CYS A 304 12.41 19.99 2.70
N LEU A 305 12.67 18.68 2.73
CA LEU A 305 13.78 18.08 2.00
C LEU A 305 13.22 17.37 0.77
N VAL A 306 13.83 17.64 -0.37
CA VAL A 306 13.49 16.98 -1.63
C VAL A 306 14.68 16.15 -2.07
N LEU A 307 14.46 14.86 -2.22
CA LEU A 307 15.44 13.88 -2.62
C LEU A 307 15.06 13.34 -4.00
N PHE A 308 15.92 13.58 -4.99
CA PHE A 308 15.76 13.06 -6.35
C PHE A 308 16.82 11.99 -6.60
N LYS A 309 16.43 10.92 -7.27
CA LYS A 309 17.36 9.88 -7.70
C LYS A 309 18.47 10.50 -8.59
N GLY A 310 19.73 10.28 -8.22
CA GLY A 310 20.88 10.78 -8.95
C GLY A 310 21.24 12.24 -8.69
N HIS A 311 20.56 12.94 -7.78
CA HIS A 311 20.84 14.33 -7.42
C HIS A 311 21.18 14.49 -5.94
N LYS A 312 21.82 15.59 -5.60
CA LYS A 312 22.04 15.97 -4.20
C LYS A 312 20.71 16.37 -3.55
N PRO A 313 20.55 16.16 -2.24
CA PRO A 313 19.37 16.61 -1.52
C PRO A 313 19.22 18.12 -1.61
N ALA A 314 17.98 18.58 -1.76
CA ALA A 314 17.64 20.00 -1.76
C ALA A 314 16.78 20.34 -0.53
N LEU A 315 17.16 21.42 0.16
CA LEU A 315 16.39 22.02 1.24
C LEU A 315 15.57 23.18 0.66
N LEU A 316 14.26 23.07 0.69
CA LEU A 316 13.33 24.03 0.10
C LEU A 316 12.34 24.56 1.15
N TYR A 317 11.67 25.65 0.82
CA TYR A 317 10.55 26.18 1.61
C TYR A 317 9.23 25.58 1.10
N LYS A 318 8.36 25.23 2.04
CA LYS A 318 6.97 24.87 1.74
C LYS A 318 6.21 26.11 1.29
N MET A 319 5.43 25.98 0.24
CA MET A 319 4.48 27.00 -0.19
C MET A 319 3.11 26.72 0.42
N THR A 320 2.39 27.77 0.81
CA THR A 320 0.99 27.66 1.15
C THR A 320 0.10 27.87 -0.08
N PRO A 321 -1.16 27.40 -0.11
CA PRO A 321 -2.05 27.61 -1.24
C PRO A 321 -2.20 29.09 -1.63
N GLU A 322 -2.19 29.99 -0.64
CA GLU A 322 -2.32 31.45 -0.82
C GLU A 322 -1.10 32.08 -1.50
N GLU A 323 0.06 31.41 -1.49
CA GLU A 323 1.29 31.84 -2.14
C GLU A 323 1.34 31.41 -3.62
N LEU A 324 0.36 30.60 -4.08
CA LEU A 324 0.27 30.19 -5.49
C LEU A 324 -0.46 31.25 -6.32
N PRO A 325 0.11 31.70 -7.47
CA PRO A 325 -0.47 32.78 -8.26
C PRO A 325 -1.90 32.54 -8.77
N ASP A 326 -2.29 31.28 -8.92
CA ASP A 326 -3.60 30.87 -9.46
C ASP A 326 -4.67 30.65 -8.39
N TYR A 327 -4.37 30.84 -7.11
CA TYR A 327 -5.32 30.70 -5.98
C TYR A 327 -5.75 32.05 -5.37
N ALA A 328 -5.30 33.17 -5.94
CA ALA A 328 -5.67 34.52 -5.48
C ALA A 328 -6.97 35.02 -6.13
#